data_8fd86c3483bc4a9e51299303aae1ff8e
#
_entry.id   8fd86c3483bc4a9e51299303aae1ff8e
#
_cell.length_a   1.000
_cell.length_b   1.000
_cell.length_c   1.000
_cell.angle_alpha   90.00
_cell.angle_beta   90.00
_cell.angle_gamma   90.00
#
_symmetry.space_group_name_H-M   'P 1'
#
loop_
_entity.id
_entity.type
_entity.pdbx_description
1 polymer ?
#
loop_
_entity_poly.entity_id
_entity_poly.type
_entity_poly.pdbx_seq_one_letter_code
_entity_poly.pdbx_strand_id
1 'polypeptide(L)'
;WKNFSPAQQTAVQEAFTRFIVADYASQINDYSGESFVVDPQTSPTSRGGGEIVKTRLLQPGGRTVNINYLVRGGRVIDVYLNGTISDLATRRDEFASIIASGGADGLIKRLQDRTQSLLSK
;
A
#
# COMPACT_ATOMS: atom_id res chain seq x y z
N TRP A 1 8.00 16.02 -3.01
CA TRP A 1 6.63 16.48 -2.76
C TRP A 1 6.54 17.99 -2.62
N LYS A 2 7.40 18.59 -1.80
CA LYS A 2 7.39 20.03 -1.56
C LYS A 2 7.71 20.85 -2.81
N ASN A 3 8.43 20.25 -3.75
CA ASN A 3 8.80 20.90 -5.02
C ASN A 3 7.73 20.77 -6.11
N PHE A 4 6.64 20.05 -5.81
CA PHE A 4 5.55 19.88 -6.75
C PHE A 4 4.60 21.07 -6.66
N SER A 5 4.10 21.53 -7.81
CA SER A 5 3.04 22.54 -7.82
C SER A 5 1.76 22.00 -7.19
N PRO A 6 0.84 22.86 -6.71
CA PRO A 6 -0.45 22.38 -6.18
C PRO A 6 -1.21 21.51 -7.18
N ALA A 7 -1.20 21.83 -8.46
CA ALA A 7 -1.83 21.02 -9.48
C ALA A 7 -1.17 19.66 -9.61
N GLN A 8 0.17 19.60 -9.55
CA GLN A 8 0.90 18.33 -9.58
C GLN A 8 0.63 17.50 -8.34
N GLN A 9 0.56 18.11 -7.16
CA GLN A 9 0.23 17.41 -5.92
C GLN A 9 -1.17 16.77 -6.00
N THR A 10 -2.16 17.49 -6.50
CA THR A 10 -3.51 16.96 -6.69
C THR A 10 -3.50 15.80 -7.68
N ALA A 11 -2.81 15.95 -8.80
CA ALA A 11 -2.73 14.91 -9.82
C ALA A 11 -2.05 13.64 -9.31
N VAL A 12 -0.99 13.78 -8.50
CA VAL A 12 -0.31 12.65 -7.87
C VAL A 12 -1.25 11.93 -6.89
N GLN A 13 -1.97 12.69 -6.06
CA GLN A 13 -2.93 12.10 -5.12
C GLN A 13 -4.01 11.31 -5.83
N GLU A 14 -4.57 11.84 -6.89
CA GLU A 14 -5.61 11.16 -7.66
C GLU A 14 -5.06 9.92 -8.35
N ALA A 15 -3.90 10.02 -8.98
CA ALA A 15 -3.27 8.89 -9.67
C ALA A 15 -2.89 7.79 -8.69
N PHE A 16 -2.35 8.15 -7.53
CA PHE A 16 -1.99 7.18 -6.49
C PHE A 16 -3.22 6.51 -5.90
N THR A 17 -4.29 7.25 -5.65
CA THR A 17 -5.54 6.68 -5.14
C THR A 17 -6.09 5.63 -6.10
N ARG A 18 -6.13 5.92 -7.39
CA ARG A 18 -6.59 4.96 -8.40
C ARG A 18 -5.67 3.73 -8.48
N PHE A 19 -4.37 3.96 -8.40
CA PHE A 19 -3.39 2.87 -8.43
C PHE A 19 -3.56 1.94 -7.23
N ILE A 20 -3.69 2.48 -6.01
CA ILE A 20 -3.84 1.69 -4.80
C ILE A 20 -5.12 0.85 -4.86
N VAL A 21 -6.23 1.43 -5.29
CA VAL A 21 -7.49 0.69 -5.43
C VAL A 21 -7.34 -0.45 -6.43
N ALA A 22 -6.75 -0.19 -7.59
CA ALA A 22 -6.55 -1.22 -8.61
C ALA A 22 -5.59 -2.32 -8.13
N ASP A 23 -4.52 -1.94 -7.43
CA ASP A 23 -3.51 -2.88 -6.94
C ASP A 23 -4.12 -3.86 -5.94
N TYR A 24 -4.81 -3.34 -4.92
CA TYR A 24 -5.44 -4.21 -3.92
C TYR A 24 -6.61 -5.01 -4.50
N ALA A 25 -7.40 -4.43 -5.40
CA ALA A 25 -8.49 -5.16 -6.06
C ALA A 25 -7.96 -6.32 -6.90
N SER A 26 -6.84 -6.15 -7.60
CA SER A 26 -6.24 -7.22 -8.39
C SER A 26 -5.77 -8.39 -7.52
N GLN A 27 -5.30 -8.10 -6.31
CA GLN A 27 -4.88 -9.14 -5.36
C GLN A 27 -6.05 -9.97 -4.84
N ILE A 28 -7.23 -9.37 -4.70
CA ILE A 28 -8.44 -10.09 -4.28
C ILE A 28 -8.84 -11.13 -5.33
N ASN A 29 -8.62 -10.83 -6.62
CA ASN A 29 -8.92 -11.77 -7.71
C ASN A 29 -8.00 -13.00 -7.68
N ASP A 30 -6.88 -12.93 -7.00
CA ASP A 30 -5.94 -14.05 -6.87
C ASP A 30 -6.24 -14.95 -5.66
N TYR A 31 -7.37 -14.73 -5.00
CA TYR A 31 -7.77 -15.53 -3.84
C TYR A 31 -7.95 -17.01 -4.23
N SER A 32 -7.30 -17.90 -3.48
CA SER A 32 -7.31 -19.34 -3.79
C SER A 32 -7.45 -20.19 -2.53
N GLY A 33 -8.35 -19.81 -1.64
CA GLY A 33 -8.65 -20.59 -0.43
C GLY A 33 -7.82 -20.25 0.78
N GLU A 34 -7.15 -19.11 0.80
CA GLU A 34 -6.44 -18.59 1.96
C GLU A 34 -7.43 -18.23 3.06
N SER A 35 -6.97 -18.27 4.31
CA SER A 35 -7.75 -17.80 5.45
C SER A 35 -6.93 -16.80 6.26
N PHE A 36 -7.65 -15.91 6.95
CA PHE A 36 -7.03 -14.91 7.81
C PHE A 36 -7.32 -15.20 9.27
N VAL A 37 -6.32 -14.99 10.12
CA VAL A 37 -6.48 -14.97 11.57
C VAL A 37 -6.11 -13.57 12.04
N VAL A 38 -7.05 -12.92 12.73
CA VAL A 38 -6.83 -11.58 13.29
C VAL A 38 -6.59 -11.73 14.78
N ASP A 39 -5.48 -11.16 15.27
CA ASP A 39 -5.20 -11.11 16.70
C ASP A 39 -6.24 -10.20 17.36
N PRO A 40 -6.96 -10.66 18.40
CA PRO A 40 -7.96 -9.82 19.06
C PRO A 40 -7.38 -8.64 19.83
N GLN A 41 -6.07 -8.65 20.10
CA GLN A 41 -5.39 -7.55 20.79
C GLN A 41 -4.61 -6.71 19.79
N THR A 42 -4.76 -5.39 19.89
CA THR A 42 -3.96 -4.44 19.12
C THR A 42 -2.78 -3.97 19.93
N SER A 43 -1.72 -3.51 19.23
CA SER A 43 -0.54 -2.95 19.87
C SER A 43 -0.47 -1.45 19.58
N PRO A 44 -0.26 -0.59 20.59
CA PRO A 44 -0.09 0.84 20.33
C PRO A 44 1.19 1.07 19.53
N THR A 45 1.19 2.13 18.72
CA THR A 45 2.38 2.55 17.99
C THR A 45 2.82 3.91 18.48
N SER A 46 4.14 4.11 18.58
CA SER A 46 4.73 5.41 18.93
C SER A 46 4.79 6.38 17.75
N ARG A 47 4.52 5.91 16.54
CA ARG A 47 4.59 6.75 15.34
C ARG A 47 3.24 7.38 15.05
N GLY A 48 3.06 8.64 15.47
CA GLY A 48 1.89 9.42 15.09
C GLY A 48 0.57 8.95 15.65
N GLY A 49 0.57 8.09 16.66
CA GLY A 49 -0.63 7.50 17.23
C GLY A 49 -1.23 6.42 16.35
N GLY A 50 -2.20 5.70 16.89
CA GLY A 50 -2.85 4.60 16.20
C GLY A 50 -2.51 3.25 16.82
N GLU A 51 -2.95 2.19 16.16
CA GLU A 51 -2.80 0.83 16.66
C GLU A 51 -2.35 -0.09 15.55
N ILE A 52 -1.55 -1.09 15.92
CA ILE A 52 -1.15 -2.15 15.02
C ILE A 52 -2.12 -3.32 15.20
N VAL A 53 -2.80 -3.68 14.12
CA VAL A 53 -3.64 -4.88 14.05
C VAL A 53 -2.80 -5.97 13.39
N LYS A 54 -2.55 -7.05 14.15
CA LYS A 54 -1.74 -8.18 13.69
C LYS A 54 -2.62 -9.23 13.05
N THR A 55 -2.28 -9.65 11.85
CA THR A 55 -2.99 -10.71 11.15
C THR A 55 -2.00 -11.74 10.61
N ARG A 56 -2.52 -12.93 10.37
CA ARG A 56 -1.80 -14.00 9.69
C ARG A 56 -2.64 -14.51 8.53
N LEU A 57 -2.01 -14.58 7.37
CA LEU A 57 -2.61 -15.19 6.19
C LEU A 57 -2.14 -16.64 6.13
N LEU A 58 -3.10 -17.56 6.20
CA LEU A 58 -2.83 -18.99 6.12
C LEU A 58 -3.09 -19.44 4.69
N GLN A 59 -2.04 -19.87 4.02
CA GLN A 59 -2.12 -20.32 2.64
C GLN A 59 -2.27 -21.84 2.57
N PRO A 60 -2.89 -22.37 1.50
CA PRO A 60 -2.88 -23.80 1.24
C PRO A 60 -1.45 -24.34 1.25
N GLY A 61 -1.24 -25.49 1.90
CA GLY A 61 0.10 -26.05 2.05
C GLY A 61 0.81 -25.70 3.35
N GLY A 62 0.15 -24.96 4.26
CA GLY A 62 0.67 -24.66 5.60
C GLY A 62 1.56 -23.44 5.67
N ARG A 63 1.67 -22.68 4.59
CA ARG A 63 2.46 -21.46 4.57
C ARG A 63 1.73 -20.33 5.28
N THR A 64 2.45 -19.60 6.15
CA THR A 64 1.88 -18.49 6.91
C THR A 64 2.62 -17.20 6.57
N VAL A 65 1.85 -16.14 6.28
CA VAL A 65 2.39 -14.81 6.03
C VAL A 65 1.83 -13.86 7.08
N ASN A 66 2.71 -13.13 7.76
CA ASN A 66 2.30 -12.12 8.74
C ASN A 66 2.05 -10.79 8.02
N ILE A 67 0.86 -10.25 8.18
CA ILE A 67 0.49 -8.94 7.62
C ILE A 67 -0.06 -8.10 8.76
N ASN A 68 0.63 -7.02 9.10
CA ASN A 68 0.21 -6.12 10.15
C ASN A 68 -0.29 -4.81 9.53
N TYR A 69 -1.35 -4.27 10.10
CA TYR A 69 -1.97 -3.04 9.62
C TYR A 69 -1.81 -1.94 10.65
N LEU A 70 -1.34 -0.79 10.22
CA LEU A 70 -1.35 0.42 11.06
C LEU A 70 -2.69 1.12 10.84
N VAL A 71 -3.48 1.23 11.93
CA VAL A 71 -4.83 1.80 11.88
C VAL A 71 -4.85 3.07 12.71
N ARG A 72 -5.38 4.14 12.14
CA ARG A 72 -5.57 5.41 12.82
C ARG A 72 -6.92 6.01 12.42
N GLY A 73 -7.73 6.38 13.41
CA GLY A 73 -9.03 6.99 13.16
C GLY A 73 -9.97 6.08 12.35
N GLY A 74 -9.87 4.76 12.54
CA GLY A 74 -10.68 3.79 11.80
C GLY A 74 -10.22 3.53 10.37
N ARG A 75 -9.03 4.01 9.99
CA ARG A 75 -8.49 3.86 8.63
C ARG A 75 -7.15 3.15 8.66
N VAL A 76 -6.92 2.28 7.70
CA VAL A 76 -5.61 1.67 7.48
C VAL A 76 -4.72 2.70 6.79
N ILE A 77 -3.61 3.07 7.44
CA ILE A 77 -2.68 4.06 6.89
C ILE A 77 -1.35 3.45 6.44
N ASP A 78 -1.05 2.22 6.82
CA ASP A 78 0.10 1.48 6.31
C ASP A 78 -0.12 -0.02 6.48
N VAL A 79 0.65 -0.80 5.73
CA VAL A 79 0.64 -2.26 5.77
C VAL A 79 2.08 -2.74 5.91
N TYR A 80 2.32 -3.63 6.88
CA TYR A 80 3.64 -4.21 7.11
C TYR A 80 3.63 -5.67 6.66
N LEU A 81 4.36 -5.97 5.60
CA LEU A 81 4.52 -7.32 5.09
C LEU A 81 5.57 -8.06 5.93
N ASN A 82 5.29 -9.32 6.24
CA ASN A 82 6.11 -10.11 7.17
C ASN A 82 6.28 -9.45 8.54
N GLY A 83 5.36 -8.52 8.88
CA GLY A 83 5.34 -7.83 10.17
C GLY A 83 6.26 -6.64 10.31
N THR A 84 7.18 -6.39 9.38
CA THR A 84 8.20 -5.32 9.52
C THR A 84 8.43 -4.48 8.29
N ILE A 85 8.08 -4.96 7.10
CA ILE A 85 8.35 -4.25 5.83
C ILE A 85 7.17 -3.34 5.53
N SER A 86 7.35 -2.03 5.73
CA SER A 86 6.32 -1.03 5.42
C SER A 86 6.07 -0.94 3.92
N ASP A 87 4.82 -1.12 3.51
CA ASP A 87 4.40 -0.95 2.12
C ASP A 87 4.59 0.50 1.67
N LEU A 88 4.21 1.47 2.50
CA LEU A 88 4.40 2.88 2.16
C LEU A 88 5.87 3.27 2.02
N ALA A 89 6.73 2.78 2.91
CA ALA A 89 8.16 3.08 2.83
C ALA A 89 8.78 2.50 1.55
N THR A 90 8.39 1.30 1.18
CA THR A 90 8.84 0.66 -0.06
C THR A 90 8.38 1.46 -1.28
N ARG A 91 7.12 1.90 -1.31
CA ARG A 91 6.59 2.72 -2.40
C ARG A 91 7.25 4.09 -2.44
N ARG A 92 7.51 4.69 -1.29
CA ARG A 92 8.22 5.97 -1.21
C ARG A 92 9.59 5.90 -1.87
N ASP A 93 10.34 4.83 -1.62
CA ASP A 93 11.67 4.65 -2.19
C ASP A 93 11.60 4.43 -3.71
N GLU A 94 10.63 3.65 -4.18
CA GLU A 94 10.37 3.46 -5.60
C GLU A 94 10.01 4.79 -6.27
N PHE A 95 9.12 5.56 -5.65
CA PHE A 95 8.67 6.84 -6.20
C PHE A 95 9.79 7.88 -6.22
N ALA A 96 10.66 7.88 -5.21
CA ALA A 96 11.81 8.78 -5.20
C ALA A 96 12.72 8.54 -6.41
N SER A 97 12.95 7.30 -6.80
CA SER A 97 13.72 6.95 -7.98
C SER A 97 13.04 7.45 -9.26
N ILE A 98 11.72 7.28 -9.38
CA ILE A 98 10.97 7.75 -10.55
C ILE A 98 11.01 9.29 -10.64
N ILE A 99 10.85 9.97 -9.51
CA ILE A 99 10.89 11.43 -9.43
C ILE A 99 12.27 11.95 -9.84
N ALA A 100 13.34 11.28 -9.42
CA ALA A 100 14.70 11.69 -9.75
C ALA A 100 14.96 11.66 -11.27
N SER A 101 14.31 10.75 -12.00
CA SER A 101 14.51 10.61 -13.45
C SER A 101 13.47 11.36 -14.29
N GLY A 102 12.23 11.52 -13.82
CA GLY A 102 11.14 12.07 -14.62
C GLY A 102 10.32 13.15 -13.95
N GLY A 103 10.63 13.53 -12.71
CA GLY A 103 9.90 14.55 -11.96
C GLY A 103 8.48 14.12 -11.61
N ALA A 104 7.64 15.11 -11.26
CA ALA A 104 6.24 14.85 -10.88
C ALA A 104 5.44 14.23 -12.03
N ASP A 105 5.63 14.75 -13.24
CA ASP A 105 4.90 14.29 -14.42
C ASP A 105 5.27 12.83 -14.75
N GLY A 106 6.52 12.44 -14.56
CA GLY A 106 6.98 11.08 -14.72
C GLY A 106 6.32 10.14 -13.72
N LEU A 107 6.18 10.56 -12.46
CA LEU A 107 5.49 9.79 -11.43
C LEU A 107 4.01 9.62 -11.77
N ILE A 108 3.33 10.68 -12.16
CA ILE A 108 1.90 10.66 -12.53
C ILE A 108 1.69 9.67 -13.67
N LYS A 109 2.51 9.77 -14.71
CA LYS A 109 2.41 8.86 -15.87
C LYS A 109 2.63 7.42 -15.46
N ARG A 110 3.63 7.15 -14.63
CA ARG A 110 3.93 5.79 -14.17
C ARG A 110 2.76 5.20 -13.38
N LEU A 111 2.16 5.97 -12.50
CA LEU A 111 1.00 5.53 -11.74
C LEU A 111 -0.20 5.24 -12.64
N GLN A 112 -0.45 6.10 -13.61
CA GLN A 112 -1.53 5.90 -14.58
C GLN A 112 -1.30 4.66 -15.43
N ASP A 113 -0.08 4.44 -15.93
CA ASP A 113 0.26 3.28 -16.74
C ASP A 113 0.10 1.97 -15.96
N ARG A 114 0.57 1.95 -14.71
CA ARG A 114 0.43 0.77 -13.84
C ARG A 114 -1.04 0.50 -13.50
N THR A 115 -1.81 1.53 -13.25
CA THR A 115 -3.25 1.39 -13.00
C THR A 115 -3.95 0.77 -14.20
N GLN A 116 -3.65 1.28 -15.39
CA GLN A 116 -4.23 0.75 -16.62
C GLN A 116 -3.85 -0.70 -16.85
N SER A 117 -2.60 -1.05 -16.59
CA SER A 117 -2.12 -2.43 -16.69
C SER A 117 -2.86 -3.36 -15.74
N LEU A 118 -3.12 -2.93 -14.51
CA LEU A 118 -3.85 -3.72 -13.52
C LEU A 118 -5.32 -3.92 -13.91
N LEU A 119 -5.94 -2.87 -14.45
CA LEU A 119 -7.34 -2.94 -14.87
C LEU A 119 -7.55 -3.77 -16.13
N SER A 120 -6.50 -3.98 -16.93
CA SER A 120 -6.56 -4.75 -18.17
C SER A 120 -6.36 -6.26 -17.99
N LYS A 121 -6.11 -6.71 -16.77
CA LYS A 121 -5.92 -8.13 -16.48
C LYS A 121 -7.24 -8.89 -16.43
#